data_7ecb743970bb525ba524f771a4226d5f
#
_entry.id   7ecb743970bb525ba524f771a4226d5f
#
_cell.length_a   1.000
_cell.length_b   1.000
_cell.length_c   1.000
_cell.angle_alpha   90.00
_cell.angle_beta   90.00
_cell.angle_gamma   90.00
#
_symmetry.space_group_name_H-M   'P 1'
#
loop_
_entity.id
_entity.type
_entity.pdbx_description
1 polymer ?
#
loop_
_entity_poly.entity_id
_entity_poly.type
_entity_poly.pdbx_seq_one_letter_code
_entity_poly.pdbx_strand_id
1 'polypeptide(L)'
;MLQVREPQPGIAWSQGRIARRAAYDCWMWSPQWLEVRRRWRREWIRRNGGEPACAVCAGEWSLTSGDLHHRTYSRLGHERFEDLVALDRLCHDRVHRIWDANPAWRRLDRSLANDLIVGMLRRSFVEGRLS
;
A
#
# COMPACT_ATOMS: atom_id res chain seq x y z
N MET A 1 21.53 1.16 9.40
CA MET A 1 20.11 1.13 9.02
C MET A 1 19.73 2.48 8.42
N LEU A 2 19.27 2.46 7.18
CA LEU A 2 18.78 3.67 6.54
C LEU A 2 17.49 4.12 7.23
N GLN A 3 17.56 5.23 7.93
CA GLN A 3 16.36 5.87 8.45
C GLN A 3 15.73 6.69 7.34
N VAL A 4 14.54 6.33 6.94
CA VAL A 4 13.73 7.18 6.06
C VAL A 4 13.23 8.33 6.91
N ARG A 5 13.80 9.51 6.70
CA ARG A 5 13.34 10.74 7.37
C ARG A 5 12.35 11.45 6.49
N GLU A 6 11.28 11.93 7.07
CA GLU A 6 10.41 12.86 6.40
C GLU A 6 11.17 14.17 6.10
N PRO A 7 10.84 14.84 4.98
CA PRO A 7 11.44 16.14 4.69
C PRO A 7 11.22 17.11 5.85
N GLN A 8 12.27 17.85 6.19
CA GLN A 8 12.18 18.83 7.25
C GLN A 8 11.19 19.95 6.87
N PRO A 9 10.48 20.53 7.85
CA PRO A 9 9.66 21.71 7.60
C PRO A 9 10.52 22.83 6.98
N GLY A 10 9.99 23.52 6.00
CA GLY A 10 10.68 24.61 5.32
C GLY A 10 11.38 24.25 4.01
N ILE A 11 11.45 22.96 3.65
CA ILE A 11 11.89 22.57 2.31
C ILE A 11 10.84 23.01 1.30
N ALA A 12 11.29 23.56 0.15
CA ALA A 12 10.39 23.93 -0.94
C ALA A 12 9.52 22.75 -1.34
N TRP A 13 8.25 23.00 -1.59
CA TRP A 13 7.25 21.95 -1.83
C TRP A 13 7.67 20.92 -2.89
N SER A 14 8.28 21.38 -3.99
CA SER A 14 8.80 20.50 -5.05
C SER A 14 9.96 19.63 -4.55
N GLN A 15 10.88 20.22 -3.79
CA GLN A 15 12.01 19.51 -3.17
C GLN A 15 11.51 18.49 -2.15
N GLY A 16 10.48 18.84 -1.37
CA GLY A 16 9.86 17.93 -0.42
C GLY A 16 9.27 16.69 -1.10
N ARG A 17 8.63 16.85 -2.27
CA ARG A 17 8.12 15.71 -3.05
C ARG A 17 9.24 14.82 -3.60
N ILE A 18 10.29 15.42 -4.14
CA ILE A 18 11.45 14.68 -4.64
C ILE A 18 12.11 13.89 -3.51
N ALA A 19 12.34 14.52 -2.37
CA ALA A 19 12.93 13.87 -1.21
C ALA A 19 12.07 12.72 -0.69
N ARG A 20 10.76 12.91 -0.61
CA ARG A 20 9.83 11.84 -0.19
C ARG A 20 9.81 10.68 -1.17
N ARG A 21 9.83 10.95 -2.47
CA ARG A 21 9.88 9.89 -3.48
C ARG A 21 11.18 9.11 -3.41
N ALA A 22 12.31 9.80 -3.28
CA ALA A 22 13.60 9.15 -3.13
C ALA A 22 13.66 8.29 -1.85
N ALA A 23 13.14 8.78 -0.75
CA ALA A 23 13.05 8.04 0.50
C ALA A 23 12.17 6.79 0.36
N TYR A 24 11.02 6.92 -0.29
CA TYR A 24 10.12 5.81 -0.57
C TYR A 24 10.80 4.75 -1.44
N ASP A 25 11.42 5.16 -2.55
CA ASP A 25 12.09 4.23 -3.45
C ASP A 25 13.24 3.50 -2.74
N CYS A 26 14.02 4.22 -1.94
CA CYS A 26 15.10 3.64 -1.15
C CYS A 26 14.56 2.60 -0.16
N TRP A 27 13.47 2.89 0.53
CA TRP A 27 12.82 1.97 1.46
C TRP A 27 12.30 0.71 0.76
N MET A 28 11.63 0.86 -0.38
CA MET A 28 11.05 -0.26 -1.12
C MET A 28 12.10 -1.23 -1.67
N TRP A 29 13.34 -0.78 -1.86
CA TRP A 29 14.46 -1.62 -2.29
C TRP A 29 15.31 -2.14 -1.11
N SER A 30 14.93 -1.83 0.13
CA SER A 30 15.73 -2.19 1.30
C SER A 30 15.44 -3.62 1.77
N PRO A 31 16.44 -4.30 2.40
CA PRO A 31 16.19 -5.57 3.08
C PRO A 31 15.18 -5.45 4.23
N GLN A 32 15.11 -4.29 4.84
CA GLN A 32 14.16 -4.01 5.93
C GLN A 32 12.71 -4.07 5.44
N TRP A 33 12.42 -3.59 4.23
CA TRP A 33 11.10 -3.71 3.64
C TRP A 33 10.70 -5.18 3.43
N LEU A 34 11.63 -6.01 2.95
CA LEU A 34 11.37 -7.44 2.82
C LEU A 34 11.00 -8.07 4.17
N GLU A 35 11.68 -7.68 5.25
CA GLU A 35 11.37 -8.17 6.58
C GLU A 35 10.00 -7.68 7.07
N VAL A 36 9.62 -6.43 6.77
CA VAL A 36 8.27 -5.92 7.07
C VAL A 36 7.21 -6.77 6.34
N ARG A 37 7.44 -7.11 5.08
CA ARG A 37 6.53 -7.96 4.29
C ARG A 37 6.40 -9.35 4.90
N ARG A 38 7.49 -9.96 5.31
CA ARG A 38 7.50 -11.27 5.96
C ARG A 38 6.75 -11.25 7.29
N ARG A 39 7.00 -10.25 8.11
CA ARG A 39 6.32 -10.06 9.39
C ARG A 39 4.82 -9.84 9.19
N TRP A 40 4.44 -9.03 8.21
CA TRP A 40 3.04 -8.80 7.87
C TRP A 40 2.34 -10.12 7.49
N ARG A 41 2.98 -10.93 6.65
CA ARG A 41 2.43 -12.24 6.25
C ARG A 41 2.25 -13.16 7.46
N ARG A 42 3.23 -13.25 8.34
CA ARG A 42 3.12 -14.06 9.56
C ARG A 42 1.94 -13.60 10.42
N GLU A 43 1.78 -12.30 10.59
CA GLU A 43 0.68 -11.73 11.37
C GLU A 43 -0.67 -11.98 10.71
N TRP A 44 -0.75 -11.89 9.40
CA TRP A 44 -1.95 -12.25 8.66
C TRP A 44 -2.35 -13.71 8.93
N ILE A 45 -1.41 -14.63 8.78
CA ILE A 45 -1.65 -16.06 8.99
C ILE A 45 -2.12 -16.30 10.43
N ARG A 46 -1.49 -15.67 11.40
CA ARG A 46 -1.87 -15.78 12.81
C ARG A 46 -3.31 -15.33 13.03
N ARG A 47 -3.74 -14.25 12.39
CA ARG A 47 -5.09 -13.68 12.55
C ARG A 47 -6.15 -14.44 11.76
N ASN A 48 -5.81 -14.98 10.62
CA ASN A 48 -6.79 -15.50 9.67
C ASN A 48 -6.72 -17.02 9.47
N GLY A 49 -5.68 -17.67 9.92
CA GLY A 49 -5.52 -19.13 9.85
C GLY A 49 -5.12 -19.68 8.48
N GLY A 50 -4.79 -18.83 7.51
CA GLY A 50 -4.39 -19.24 6.16
C GLY A 50 -3.57 -18.17 5.47
N GLU A 51 -3.13 -18.46 4.25
CA GLU A 51 -2.32 -17.52 3.47
C GLU A 51 -3.12 -16.25 3.11
N PRO A 52 -2.43 -15.11 2.94
CA PRO A 52 -3.08 -13.89 2.48
C PRO A 52 -3.71 -14.04 1.10
N ALA A 53 -4.72 -13.23 0.86
CA ALA A 53 -5.37 -13.12 -0.44
C ALA A 53 -5.49 -11.64 -0.83
N CYS A 54 -5.59 -11.38 -2.14
CA CYS A 54 -5.82 -10.03 -2.63
C CYS A 54 -7.14 -9.48 -2.07
N ALA A 55 -7.08 -8.28 -1.51
CA ALA A 55 -8.25 -7.64 -0.89
C ALA A 55 -9.36 -7.29 -1.90
N VAL A 56 -9.06 -7.23 -3.20
CA VAL A 56 -10.04 -6.97 -4.25
C VAL A 56 -10.60 -8.26 -4.82
N CYS A 57 -9.77 -9.11 -5.41
CA CYS A 57 -10.23 -10.27 -6.17
C CYS A 57 -10.17 -11.58 -5.38
N ALA A 58 -9.66 -11.57 -4.16
CA ALA A 58 -9.45 -12.75 -3.33
C ALA A 58 -8.49 -13.79 -3.95
N GLY A 59 -7.76 -13.42 -4.99
CA GLY A 59 -6.73 -14.27 -5.59
C GLY A 59 -5.56 -14.50 -4.64
N GLU A 60 -4.79 -15.55 -4.88
CA GLU A 60 -3.64 -15.88 -4.05
C GLU A 60 -2.63 -14.74 -4.01
N TRP A 61 -2.09 -14.51 -2.83
CA TRP A 61 -1.03 -13.54 -2.58
C TRP A 61 0.19 -14.26 -2.02
N SER A 62 1.37 -13.90 -2.52
CA SER A 62 2.63 -14.43 -1.98
C SER A 62 3.67 -13.33 -1.88
N LEU A 63 4.73 -13.61 -1.12
CA LEU A 63 5.87 -12.68 -1.00
C LEU A 63 6.56 -12.41 -2.34
N THR A 64 6.47 -13.32 -3.29
CA THR A 64 7.12 -13.21 -4.60
C THR A 64 6.23 -12.61 -5.68
N SER A 65 4.92 -12.80 -5.61
CA SER A 65 3.99 -12.38 -6.66
C SER A 65 2.99 -11.33 -6.20
N GLY A 66 2.88 -11.08 -4.91
CA GLY A 66 1.94 -10.11 -4.37
C GLY A 66 2.60 -8.79 -4.02
N ASP A 67 1.80 -7.74 -3.99
CA ASP A 67 2.22 -6.42 -3.53
C ASP A 67 1.60 -6.14 -2.17
N LEU A 68 2.31 -5.41 -1.30
CA LEU A 68 1.72 -4.78 -0.12
C LEU A 68 1.55 -3.30 -0.40
N HIS A 69 0.30 -2.87 -0.46
CA HIS A 69 -0.06 -1.49 -0.72
C HIS A 69 -0.15 -0.71 0.58
N HIS A 70 0.48 0.44 0.65
CA HIS A 70 0.39 1.33 1.80
C HIS A 70 -0.96 2.05 1.82
N ARG A 71 -1.74 1.81 2.87
CA ARG A 71 -2.95 2.60 3.14
C ARG A 71 -2.58 4.01 3.59
N THR A 72 -1.44 4.15 4.23
CA THR A 72 -0.85 5.41 4.66
C THR A 72 0.66 5.34 4.59
N TYR A 73 1.32 6.46 4.37
CA TYR A 73 2.77 6.59 4.42
C TYR A 73 3.27 7.25 5.72
N SER A 74 2.36 7.53 6.66
CA SER A 74 2.73 8.26 7.89
C SER A 74 3.76 7.51 8.74
N ARG A 75 3.81 6.19 8.63
CA ARG A 75 4.77 5.34 9.34
C ARG A 75 5.74 4.62 8.40
N LEU A 76 6.05 5.20 7.25
CA LEU A 76 6.99 4.61 6.30
C LEU A 76 8.33 4.29 7.00
N GLY A 77 8.77 3.06 6.90
CA GLY A 77 9.93 2.56 7.63
C GLY A 77 9.62 1.91 8.97
N HIS A 78 8.43 2.17 9.51
CA HIS A 78 7.93 1.65 10.79
C HIS A 78 6.48 1.16 10.65
N GLU A 79 6.16 0.60 9.50
CA GLU A 79 4.80 0.20 9.16
C GLU A 79 4.22 -0.74 10.20
N ARG A 80 2.97 -0.51 10.55
CA ARG A 80 2.15 -1.42 11.34
C ARG A 80 1.37 -2.34 10.41
N PHE A 81 0.86 -3.44 10.96
CA PHE A 81 0.06 -4.39 10.19
C PHE A 81 -1.11 -3.70 9.47
N GLU A 82 -1.81 -2.82 10.15
CA GLU A 82 -2.98 -2.11 9.62
C GLU A 82 -2.64 -1.03 8.58
N ASP A 83 -1.37 -0.70 8.39
CA ASP A 83 -0.95 0.29 7.38
C ASP A 83 -0.88 -0.30 5.97
N LEU A 84 -0.96 -1.61 5.86
CA LEU A 84 -0.68 -2.34 4.64
C LEU A 84 -1.86 -3.23 4.26
N VAL A 85 -2.09 -3.37 2.96
CA VAL A 85 -3.12 -4.25 2.42
C VAL A 85 -2.55 -5.09 1.28
N ALA A 86 -2.89 -6.37 1.27
CA ALA A 86 -2.45 -7.29 0.21
C ALA A 86 -3.24 -7.05 -1.06
N LEU A 87 -2.54 -6.84 -2.16
CA LEU A 87 -3.12 -6.74 -3.49
C LEU A 87 -2.27 -7.54 -4.47
N ASP A 88 -2.89 -8.17 -5.46
CA ASP A 88 -2.13 -8.64 -6.59
C ASP A 88 -1.71 -7.46 -7.48
N ARG A 89 -0.82 -7.70 -8.42
CA ARG A 89 -0.28 -6.64 -9.27
C ARG A 89 -1.37 -5.91 -10.05
N LEU A 90 -2.30 -6.63 -10.62
CA LEU A 90 -3.38 -6.05 -11.43
C LEU A 90 -4.31 -5.17 -10.58
N CYS A 91 -4.71 -5.67 -9.43
CA CYS A 91 -5.57 -4.91 -8.52
C CYS A 91 -4.84 -3.70 -7.93
N HIS A 92 -3.55 -3.83 -7.63
CA HIS A 92 -2.71 -2.72 -7.19
C HIS A 92 -2.66 -1.61 -8.23
N ASP A 93 -2.44 -1.96 -9.50
CA ASP A 93 -2.46 -0.99 -10.59
C ASP A 93 -3.83 -0.30 -10.73
N ARG A 94 -4.92 -1.04 -10.54
CA ARG A 94 -6.27 -0.49 -10.57
C ARG A 94 -6.50 0.53 -9.45
N VAL A 95 -6.05 0.23 -8.24
CA VAL A 95 -6.13 1.17 -7.11
C VAL A 95 -5.42 2.48 -7.47
N HIS A 96 -4.20 2.39 -7.99
CA HIS A 96 -3.45 3.58 -8.37
C HIS A 96 -4.09 4.36 -9.50
N ARG A 97 -4.68 3.70 -10.51
CA ARG A 97 -5.40 4.38 -11.60
C ARG A 97 -6.59 5.19 -11.08
N ILE A 98 -7.37 4.61 -10.18
CA ILE A 98 -8.51 5.34 -9.58
C ILE A 98 -8.01 6.54 -8.78
N TRP A 99 -6.99 6.34 -7.97
CA TRP A 99 -6.38 7.40 -7.18
C TRP A 99 -5.90 8.56 -8.07
N ASP A 100 -5.18 8.23 -9.14
CA ASP A 100 -4.58 9.22 -10.02
C ASP A 100 -5.63 9.91 -10.92
N ALA A 101 -6.73 9.24 -11.24
CA ALA A 101 -7.75 9.75 -12.14
C ALA A 101 -8.56 10.90 -11.54
N ASN A 102 -8.63 11.03 -10.21
CA ASN A 102 -9.43 12.06 -9.57
C ASN A 102 -8.68 12.68 -8.37
N PRO A 103 -8.23 13.95 -8.51
CA PRO A 103 -7.54 14.64 -7.43
C PRO A 103 -8.37 14.80 -6.15
N ALA A 104 -9.69 14.65 -6.21
CA ALA A 104 -10.56 14.77 -5.05
C ALA A 104 -10.25 13.74 -3.96
N TRP A 105 -9.68 12.58 -4.32
CA TRP A 105 -9.24 11.59 -3.34
C TRP A 105 -8.22 12.15 -2.35
N ARG A 106 -7.39 13.09 -2.78
CA ARG A 106 -6.35 13.70 -1.95
C ARG A 106 -6.89 14.64 -0.89
N ARG A 107 -8.18 15.00 -0.94
CA ARG A 107 -8.85 15.80 0.08
C ARG A 107 -9.29 14.97 1.27
N LEU A 108 -9.34 13.66 1.12
CA LEU A 108 -9.67 12.74 2.20
C LEU A 108 -8.40 12.29 2.91
N ASP A 109 -8.55 11.84 4.16
CA ASP A 109 -7.51 11.06 4.80
C ASP A 109 -7.11 9.91 3.89
N ARG A 110 -5.80 9.67 3.73
CA ARG A 110 -5.30 8.70 2.77
C ARG A 110 -5.80 7.28 3.05
N SER A 111 -5.81 6.86 4.30
CA SER A 111 -6.30 5.51 4.65
C SER A 111 -7.78 5.35 4.36
N LEU A 112 -8.59 6.40 4.61
CA LEU A 112 -10.00 6.39 4.24
C LEU A 112 -10.18 6.30 2.73
N ALA A 113 -9.46 7.11 1.96
CA ALA A 113 -9.53 7.08 0.50
C ALA A 113 -9.15 5.71 -0.05
N ASN A 114 -8.09 5.10 0.47
CA ASN A 114 -7.69 3.76 0.08
C ASN A 114 -8.76 2.71 0.38
N ASP A 115 -9.35 2.76 1.56
CA ASP A 115 -10.39 1.82 1.95
C ASP A 115 -11.63 1.95 1.04
N LEU A 116 -12.00 3.17 0.68
CA LEU A 116 -13.11 3.42 -0.25
C LEU A 116 -12.81 2.87 -1.65
N ILE A 117 -11.60 3.09 -2.16
CA ILE A 117 -11.20 2.62 -3.49
C ILE A 117 -11.15 1.09 -3.52
N VAL A 118 -10.50 0.47 -2.54
CA VAL A 118 -10.42 -1.00 -2.44
C VAL A 118 -11.82 -1.60 -2.30
N GLY A 119 -12.67 -0.99 -1.49
CA GLY A 119 -14.05 -1.44 -1.30
C GLY A 119 -14.89 -1.35 -2.57
N MET A 120 -14.74 -0.27 -3.35
CA MET A 120 -15.40 -0.12 -4.66
C MET A 120 -14.96 -1.20 -5.64
N LEU A 121 -13.66 -1.45 -5.73
CA LEU A 121 -13.11 -2.48 -6.60
C LEU A 121 -13.56 -3.88 -6.17
N ARG A 122 -13.55 -4.16 -4.87
CA ARG A 122 -14.03 -5.42 -4.33
C ARG A 122 -15.49 -5.67 -4.72
N ARG A 123 -16.34 -4.67 -4.55
CA ARG A 123 -17.75 -4.74 -4.91
C ARG A 123 -17.91 -5.00 -6.40
N SER A 124 -17.17 -4.26 -7.24
CA SER A 124 -17.22 -4.44 -8.69
C SER A 124 -16.76 -5.84 -9.11
N PHE A 125 -15.76 -6.38 -8.44
CA PHE A 125 -15.29 -7.75 -8.70
C PHE A 125 -16.36 -8.78 -8.33
N VAL A 126 -16.94 -8.67 -7.14
CA VAL A 126 -17.99 -9.60 -6.66
C VAL A 126 -19.22 -9.56 -7.58
N GLU A 127 -19.56 -8.38 -8.10
CA GLU A 127 -20.68 -8.18 -9.02
C GLU A 127 -20.35 -8.56 -10.49
N GLY A 128 -19.14 -9.07 -10.75
CA GLY A 128 -18.74 -9.50 -12.08
C GLY A 128 -18.43 -8.37 -13.07
N ARG A 129 -18.21 -7.15 -12.58
CA ARG A 129 -17.90 -5.98 -13.42
C ARG A 129 -16.40 -5.76 -13.66
N LEU A 130 -15.55 -6.51 -12.98
CA LEU A 130 -14.12 -6.55 -13.22
C LEU A 130 -13.73 -7.90 -13.77
N SER A 131 -13.05 -7.87 -14.89
CA SER A 131 -12.45 -9.07 -15.51
C SER A 131 -11.02 -9.26 -15.08
#